data_772603596e8e5104ee7994515edb8547
#
_entry.id   772603596e8e5104ee7994515edb8547
#
_cell.length_a   1.000
_cell.length_b   1.000
_cell.length_c   1.000
_cell.angle_alpha   90.00
_cell.angle_beta   90.00
_cell.angle_gamma   90.00
#
_symmetry.space_group_name_H-M   'P 1'
#
loop_
_entity.id
_entity.type
_entity.pdbx_description
1 polymer ?
#
loop_
_entity_poly.entity_id
_entity_poly.type
_entity_poly.pdbx_seq_one_letter_code
_entity_poly.pdbx_strand_id
1 'polypeptide(L)'
;MRRINQDWNWVFSILVLISFSACSPLPYLEVNYRLPLRSESLKGQKVSLDLEDVRPGKDMIGRGARDDFGNFSGNISLAVARGAGTGVRMGVYETPSLFREAFQKRLENAGAEVLPIKEKGVPDLTLIIQKFLLDLVDRRWTVEMAYEARLSKDGKVLARQIVSGEGERMKIMGREQADIILGEVFTDLVNRVDLDRLFREAGL
;
A
#
# COMPACT_ATOMS: atom_id res chain seq x y z
N MET A 1 40.77 42.94 32.07
CA MET A 1 39.73 42.88 31.02
C MET A 1 39.97 41.71 30.08
N ARG A 2 39.57 40.47 30.43
CA ARG A 2 39.66 39.31 29.52
C ARG A 2 38.93 38.07 30.13
N ARG A 3 37.60 38.15 30.39
CA ARG A 3 36.78 36.99 30.84
C ARG A 3 35.44 36.85 30.13
N ILE A 4 35.12 37.66 29.13
CA ILE A 4 33.79 37.69 28.48
C ILE A 4 33.69 36.68 27.31
N ASN A 5 34.82 36.20 26.73
CA ASN A 5 34.80 35.35 25.54
C ASN A 5 34.61 33.85 25.78
N GLN A 6 34.75 33.36 27.02
CA GLN A 6 34.70 31.92 27.30
C GLN A 6 33.27 31.42 27.48
N ASP A 7 32.40 32.26 28.06
CA ASP A 7 30.99 31.88 28.29
C ASP A 7 30.15 31.95 27.01
N TRP A 8 30.52 32.80 26.05
CA TRP A 8 29.83 32.93 24.76
C TRP A 8 30.00 31.67 23.88
N ASN A 9 31.15 31.04 23.90
CA ASN A 9 31.41 29.82 23.13
C ASN A 9 30.61 28.63 23.65
N TRP A 10 30.34 28.56 24.95
CA TRP A 10 29.51 27.51 25.54
C TRP A 10 28.04 27.64 25.14
N VAL A 11 27.50 28.83 25.14
CA VAL A 11 26.13 29.12 24.72
C VAL A 11 25.94 28.79 23.23
N PHE A 12 26.93 29.15 22.40
CA PHE A 12 26.89 28.82 20.96
C PHE A 12 26.97 27.34 20.69
N SER A 13 27.77 26.57 21.42
CA SER A 13 27.87 25.11 21.32
C SER A 13 26.58 24.40 21.72
N ILE A 14 25.89 24.89 22.75
CA ILE A 14 24.58 24.33 23.18
C ILE A 14 23.50 24.64 22.14
N LEU A 15 23.50 25.83 21.56
CA LEU A 15 22.51 26.23 20.53
C LEU A 15 22.64 25.41 19.25
N VAL A 16 23.85 25.07 18.83
CA VAL A 16 24.12 24.23 17.64
C VAL A 16 23.70 22.79 17.88
N LEU A 17 23.89 22.24 19.09
CA LEU A 17 23.45 20.88 19.44
C LEU A 17 21.92 20.70 19.43
N ILE A 18 21.16 21.73 19.78
CA ILE A 18 19.68 21.70 19.80
C ILE A 18 19.12 21.72 18.37
N SER A 19 19.84 22.30 17.39
CA SER A 19 19.36 22.42 16.01
C SER A 19 19.33 21.09 15.23
N PHE A 20 20.05 20.05 15.66
CA PHE A 20 20.09 18.75 14.99
C PHE A 20 18.99 17.78 15.42
N SER A 21 18.18 18.12 16.42
CA SER A 21 17.17 17.20 16.98
C SER A 21 15.79 17.30 16.31
N ALA A 22 15.58 18.16 15.31
CA ALA A 22 14.25 18.55 14.83
C ALA A 22 13.75 17.81 13.58
N CYS A 23 14.52 16.90 12.99
CA CYS A 23 14.04 16.08 11.85
C CYS A 23 13.84 14.64 12.27
N SER A 24 12.78 14.37 13.03
CA SER A 24 12.26 13.01 13.12
C SER A 24 11.50 12.71 11.83
N PRO A 25 11.91 11.74 11.01
CA PRO A 25 11.14 11.36 9.83
C PRO A 25 9.75 10.92 10.29
N LEU A 26 8.72 11.40 9.61
CA LEU A 26 7.35 10.96 9.87
C LEU A 26 7.30 9.43 9.70
N PRO A 27 6.75 8.70 10.68
CA PRO A 27 6.63 7.27 10.57
C PRO A 27 5.65 6.93 9.45
N TYR A 28 6.13 6.37 8.37
CA TYR A 28 5.29 5.75 7.34
C TYR A 28 5.49 4.23 7.37
N LEU A 29 4.47 3.52 6.93
CA LEU A 29 4.54 2.07 6.69
C LEU A 29 5.19 1.79 5.35
N GLU A 30 5.86 0.65 5.23
CA GLU A 30 6.42 0.18 3.97
C GLU A 30 5.68 -1.06 3.48
N VAL A 31 5.22 -1.02 2.24
CA VAL A 31 4.67 -2.16 1.52
C VAL A 31 5.62 -2.53 0.39
N ASN A 32 6.21 -3.71 0.49
CA ASN A 32 7.02 -4.30 -0.57
C ASN A 32 6.14 -5.26 -1.38
N TYR A 33 5.54 -4.76 -2.46
CA TYR A 33 4.69 -5.56 -3.34
C TYR A 33 5.54 -6.35 -4.34
N ARG A 34 5.31 -7.66 -4.40
CA ARG A 34 5.97 -8.55 -5.35
C ARG A 34 5.02 -8.90 -6.50
N LEU A 35 5.35 -8.43 -7.70
CA LEU A 35 4.63 -8.78 -8.90
C LEU A 35 4.77 -10.29 -9.18
N PRO A 36 3.70 -10.96 -9.66
CA PRO A 36 3.82 -12.32 -10.18
C PRO A 36 4.72 -12.36 -11.41
N LEU A 37 5.00 -13.55 -11.89
CA LEU A 37 5.70 -13.70 -13.18
C LEU A 37 4.92 -12.97 -14.26
N ARG A 38 5.68 -12.30 -15.15
CA ARG A 38 5.08 -11.59 -16.29
C ARG A 38 4.30 -12.57 -17.15
N SER A 39 3.09 -12.17 -17.52
CA SER A 39 2.26 -12.89 -18.48
C SER A 39 1.82 -11.94 -19.60
N GLU A 40 1.29 -12.51 -20.68
CA GLU A 40 0.65 -11.76 -21.77
C GLU A 40 -0.84 -12.16 -21.89
N SER A 41 -1.40 -12.68 -20.80
CA SER A 41 -2.76 -13.23 -20.78
C SER A 41 -3.85 -12.19 -21.07
N LEU A 42 -3.58 -10.93 -20.78
CA LEU A 42 -4.46 -9.79 -21.08
C LEU A 42 -3.93 -8.93 -22.23
N LYS A 43 -3.04 -9.46 -23.08
CA LYS A 43 -2.48 -8.73 -24.22
C LYS A 43 -3.58 -8.27 -25.18
N GLY A 44 -3.59 -6.97 -25.48
CA GLY A 44 -4.59 -6.34 -26.34
C GLY A 44 -5.87 -5.91 -25.63
N GLN A 45 -6.03 -6.26 -24.34
CA GLN A 45 -7.12 -5.74 -23.53
C GLN A 45 -6.83 -4.32 -23.05
N LYS A 46 -7.83 -3.46 -23.16
CA LYS A 46 -7.84 -2.12 -22.56
C LYS A 46 -8.76 -2.12 -21.36
N VAL A 47 -8.37 -1.45 -20.29
CA VAL A 47 -9.18 -1.37 -19.06
C VAL A 47 -8.95 -0.04 -18.38
N SER A 48 -10.01 0.61 -17.87
CA SER A 48 -9.87 1.69 -16.90
C SER A 48 -9.88 1.11 -15.48
N LEU A 49 -9.21 1.79 -14.55
CA LEU A 49 -9.09 1.36 -13.16
C LEU A 49 -9.70 2.41 -12.23
N ASP A 50 -10.70 2.01 -11.46
CA ASP A 50 -11.38 2.85 -10.48
C ASP A 50 -11.29 2.26 -9.06
N LEU A 51 -11.47 3.09 -8.03
CA LEU A 51 -11.38 2.69 -6.64
C LEU A 51 -12.48 3.33 -5.80
N GLU A 52 -13.10 2.48 -4.98
CA GLU A 52 -14.05 2.88 -3.96
C GLU A 52 -13.54 2.42 -2.59
N ASP A 53 -13.38 3.34 -1.66
CA ASP A 53 -13.05 3.00 -0.27
C ASP A 53 -14.33 3.05 0.57
N VAL A 54 -14.91 1.89 0.83
CA VAL A 54 -16.15 1.73 1.62
C VAL A 54 -15.89 1.30 3.07
N ARG A 55 -14.64 1.34 3.53
CA ARG A 55 -14.31 1.00 4.92
C ARG A 55 -15.10 1.91 5.89
N PRO A 56 -15.70 1.36 6.95
CA PRO A 56 -16.43 2.15 7.94
C PRO A 56 -15.56 3.20 8.65
N GLY A 57 -14.30 2.84 8.92
CA GLY A 57 -13.25 3.75 9.39
C GLY A 57 -12.13 3.80 8.36
N LYS A 58 -11.59 4.99 8.10
CA LYS A 58 -10.48 5.15 7.15
C LYS A 58 -9.12 4.85 7.77
N ASP A 59 -9.06 4.76 9.10
CA ASP A 59 -7.86 4.38 9.84
C ASP A 59 -7.44 2.96 9.43
N MET A 60 -6.16 2.82 9.12
CA MET A 60 -5.57 1.52 8.88
C MET A 60 -4.80 1.00 10.10
N ILE A 61 -4.61 1.82 11.14
CA ILE A 61 -3.93 1.44 12.37
C ILE A 61 -4.97 1.15 13.44
N GLY A 62 -4.97 -0.09 13.92
CA GLY A 62 -5.82 -0.54 15.02
C GLY A 62 -5.38 0.01 16.37
N ARG A 63 -6.21 -0.20 17.37
CA ARG A 63 -6.00 0.38 18.72
C ARG A 63 -4.70 -0.08 19.38
N GLY A 64 -4.38 -1.37 19.24
CA GLY A 64 -3.20 -1.96 19.88
C GLY A 64 -1.90 -1.49 19.23
N ALA A 65 -1.94 -1.05 17.98
CA ALA A 65 -0.79 -0.57 17.23
C ALA A 65 -0.54 0.95 17.36
N ARG A 66 -1.50 1.71 17.90
CA ARG A 66 -1.42 3.20 17.93
C ARG A 66 -0.17 3.74 18.60
N ASP A 67 0.23 3.16 19.73
CA ASP A 67 1.40 3.63 20.48
C ASP A 67 2.70 3.42 19.70
N ASP A 68 2.76 2.40 18.87
CA ASP A 68 3.93 2.11 18.03
C ASP A 68 4.02 3.04 16.81
N PHE A 69 2.91 3.58 16.35
CA PHE A 69 2.85 4.41 15.15
C PHE A 69 2.68 5.91 15.44
N GLY A 70 2.41 6.29 16.72
CA GLY A 70 2.34 7.69 17.14
C GLY A 70 1.52 8.56 16.17
N ASN A 71 2.17 9.54 15.56
CA ASN A 71 1.55 10.47 14.60
C ASN A 71 1.56 9.93 13.15
N PHE A 72 1.16 8.67 12.95
CA PHE A 72 1.04 8.11 11.61
C PHE A 72 0.06 8.91 10.75
N SER A 73 0.51 9.37 9.60
CA SER A 73 -0.24 10.26 8.70
C SER A 73 -1.19 9.53 7.73
N GLY A 74 -1.28 8.19 7.81
CA GLY A 74 -2.04 7.39 6.83
C GLY A 74 -1.25 7.07 5.55
N ASN A 75 -0.02 7.55 5.44
CA ASN A 75 0.81 7.40 4.25
C ASN A 75 1.63 6.10 4.28
N ILE A 76 1.66 5.41 3.14
CA ILE A 76 2.31 4.12 2.94
C ILE A 76 3.32 4.23 1.80
N SER A 77 4.56 3.90 2.06
CA SER A 77 5.58 3.79 1.02
C SER A 77 5.40 2.49 0.25
N LEU A 78 5.25 2.57 -1.05
CA LEU A 78 5.17 1.40 -1.93
C LEU A 78 6.50 1.18 -2.64
N ALA A 79 7.03 -0.03 -2.52
CA ALA A 79 8.08 -0.54 -3.38
C ALA A 79 7.53 -1.73 -4.18
N VAL A 80 7.89 -1.82 -5.46
CA VAL A 80 7.45 -2.89 -6.36
C VAL A 80 8.66 -3.70 -6.81
N ALA A 81 8.66 -4.99 -6.50
CA ALA A 81 9.70 -5.93 -6.88
C ALA A 81 9.22 -6.88 -7.99
N ARG A 82 10.14 -7.30 -8.86
CA ARG A 82 9.94 -8.38 -9.83
C ARG A 82 10.81 -9.57 -9.42
N GLY A 83 10.19 -10.72 -9.20
CA GLY A 83 10.91 -11.90 -8.75
C GLY A 83 11.52 -11.72 -7.35
N ALA A 84 12.75 -12.22 -7.14
CA ALA A 84 13.48 -12.16 -5.88
C ALA A 84 14.30 -10.85 -5.69
N GLY A 85 14.18 -9.90 -6.61
CA GLY A 85 14.95 -8.66 -6.58
C GLY A 85 14.45 -7.67 -5.51
N THR A 86 15.30 -6.67 -5.22
CA THR A 86 14.91 -5.51 -4.40
C THR A 86 13.85 -4.69 -5.13
N GLY A 87 12.80 -4.30 -4.41
CA GLY A 87 11.74 -3.46 -4.95
C GLY A 87 12.24 -2.05 -5.34
N VAL A 88 11.72 -1.52 -6.42
CA VAL A 88 11.89 -0.12 -6.79
C VAL A 88 10.82 0.70 -6.07
N ARG A 89 11.24 1.72 -5.31
CA ARG A 89 10.31 2.61 -4.62
C ARG A 89 9.52 3.42 -5.66
N MET A 90 8.19 3.31 -5.59
CA MET A 90 7.26 3.98 -6.48
C MET A 90 6.83 5.35 -5.94
N GLY A 91 6.65 5.44 -4.63
CA GLY A 91 6.20 6.66 -3.97
C GLY A 91 5.58 6.39 -2.60
N VAL A 92 4.90 7.40 -2.09
CA VAL A 92 4.15 7.37 -0.83
C VAL A 92 2.68 7.68 -1.14
N TYR A 93 1.79 6.84 -0.66
CA TYR A 93 0.39 6.81 -1.06
C TYR A 93 -0.55 6.68 0.14
N GLU A 94 -1.73 7.24 0.04
CA GLU A 94 -2.87 6.84 0.86
C GLU A 94 -3.43 5.49 0.39
N THR A 95 -4.22 4.83 1.23
CA THR A 95 -4.73 3.47 0.95
C THR A 95 -5.35 3.31 -0.45
N PRO A 96 -6.29 4.16 -0.93
CA PRO A 96 -6.86 3.96 -2.26
C PRO A 96 -5.81 4.07 -3.38
N SER A 97 -4.91 5.04 -3.28
CA SER A 97 -3.85 5.25 -4.27
C SER A 97 -2.81 4.12 -4.25
N LEU A 98 -2.54 3.53 -3.09
CA LEU A 98 -1.70 2.34 -2.95
C LEU A 98 -2.26 1.16 -3.75
N PHE A 99 -3.57 0.88 -3.59
CA PHE A 99 -4.23 -0.18 -4.36
C PHE A 99 -4.24 0.12 -5.86
N ARG A 100 -4.52 1.38 -6.24
CA ARG A 100 -4.48 1.80 -7.64
C ARG A 100 -3.13 1.47 -8.28
N GLU A 101 -2.06 1.93 -7.66
CA GLU A 101 -0.70 1.73 -8.20
C GLU A 101 -0.35 0.24 -8.29
N ALA A 102 -0.64 -0.54 -7.25
CA ALA A 102 -0.36 -1.98 -7.25
C ALA A 102 -1.14 -2.72 -8.35
N PHE A 103 -2.43 -2.44 -8.51
CA PHE A 103 -3.25 -3.07 -9.54
C PHE A 103 -2.92 -2.59 -10.95
N GLN A 104 -2.57 -1.32 -11.12
CA GLN A 104 -2.06 -0.82 -12.40
C GLN A 104 -0.82 -1.62 -12.82
N LYS A 105 0.17 -1.74 -11.92
CA LYS A 105 1.37 -2.53 -12.19
C LYS A 105 1.07 -4.00 -12.48
N ARG A 106 0.09 -4.57 -11.82
CA ARG A 106 -0.31 -5.95 -12.04
C ARG A 106 -0.99 -6.16 -13.40
N LEU A 107 -1.90 -5.27 -13.79
CA LEU A 107 -2.56 -5.29 -15.10
C LEU A 107 -1.56 -5.10 -16.24
N GLU A 108 -0.66 -4.11 -16.12
CA GLU A 108 0.45 -3.90 -17.05
C GLU A 108 1.36 -5.14 -17.14
N ASN A 109 1.62 -5.81 -16.01
CA ASN A 109 2.42 -7.04 -15.97
C ASN A 109 1.73 -8.24 -16.63
N ALA A 110 0.39 -8.25 -16.68
CA ALA A 110 -0.42 -9.21 -17.41
C ALA A 110 -0.62 -8.85 -18.90
N GLY A 111 -0.08 -7.72 -19.36
CA GLY A 111 -0.12 -7.28 -20.74
C GLY A 111 -1.29 -6.37 -21.11
N ALA A 112 -2.14 -5.97 -20.14
CA ALA A 112 -3.22 -5.03 -20.40
C ALA A 112 -2.73 -3.59 -20.54
N GLU A 113 -3.42 -2.80 -21.35
CA GLU A 113 -3.27 -1.35 -21.44
C GLU A 113 -4.22 -0.69 -20.42
N VAL A 114 -3.67 -0.05 -19.39
CA VAL A 114 -4.46 0.65 -18.38
C VAL A 114 -4.67 2.09 -18.80
N LEU A 115 -5.93 2.46 -19.03
CA LEU A 115 -6.29 3.81 -19.46
C LEU A 115 -6.37 4.76 -18.26
N PRO A 116 -5.84 5.99 -18.37
CA PRO A 116 -5.88 6.96 -17.28
C PRO A 116 -7.28 7.53 -17.03
N ILE A 117 -8.16 7.47 -18.04
CA ILE A 117 -9.52 8.02 -18.01
C ILE A 117 -10.47 6.95 -18.56
N LYS A 118 -11.66 6.88 -17.97
CA LYS A 118 -12.73 6.00 -18.42
C LYS A 118 -13.21 6.39 -19.82
N GLU A 119 -13.21 5.42 -20.73
CA GLU A 119 -13.67 5.59 -22.10
C GLU A 119 -14.93 4.75 -22.35
N LYS A 120 -15.84 5.25 -23.18
CA LYS A 120 -17.06 4.51 -23.55
C LYS A 120 -16.71 3.23 -24.28
N GLY A 121 -17.33 2.13 -23.88
CA GLY A 121 -17.09 0.82 -24.49
C GLY A 121 -15.84 0.10 -24.01
N VAL A 122 -15.00 0.74 -23.20
CA VAL A 122 -13.88 0.11 -22.52
C VAL A 122 -14.35 -0.45 -21.17
N PRO A 123 -13.98 -1.68 -20.78
CA PRO A 123 -14.29 -2.20 -19.47
C PRO A 123 -13.59 -1.42 -18.35
N ASP A 124 -14.24 -1.39 -17.20
CA ASP A 124 -13.86 -0.65 -16.01
C ASP A 124 -13.66 -1.64 -14.87
N LEU A 125 -12.45 -1.75 -14.36
CA LEU A 125 -12.13 -2.54 -13.17
C LEU A 125 -12.23 -1.64 -11.95
N THR A 126 -13.26 -1.83 -11.14
CA THR A 126 -13.44 -1.11 -9.87
C THR A 126 -12.99 -1.99 -8.72
N LEU A 127 -12.09 -1.45 -7.89
CA LEU A 127 -11.67 -2.08 -6.63
C LEU A 127 -12.43 -1.44 -5.47
N ILE A 128 -13.22 -2.21 -4.77
CA ILE A 128 -14.02 -1.76 -3.63
C ILE A 128 -13.35 -2.24 -2.35
N ILE A 129 -12.65 -1.34 -1.67
CA ILE A 129 -11.88 -1.65 -0.46
C ILE A 129 -12.82 -1.70 0.73
N GLN A 130 -12.97 -2.87 1.34
CA GLN A 130 -13.88 -3.13 2.46
C GLN A 130 -13.14 -3.16 3.80
N LYS A 131 -11.89 -3.64 3.81
CA LYS A 131 -11.04 -3.72 5.00
C LYS A 131 -9.57 -3.57 4.63
N PHE A 132 -8.84 -2.81 5.40
CA PHE A 132 -7.38 -2.73 5.38
C PHE A 132 -6.93 -2.21 6.74
N LEU A 133 -6.50 -3.12 7.59
CA LEU A 133 -6.22 -2.87 9.00
C LEU A 133 -4.92 -3.57 9.41
N LEU A 134 -4.04 -2.85 10.06
CA LEU A 134 -2.88 -3.35 10.78
C LEU A 134 -3.10 -3.08 12.27
N ASP A 135 -3.01 -4.11 13.10
CA ASP A 135 -3.16 -3.98 14.55
C ASP A 135 -2.06 -4.77 15.30
N LEU A 136 -1.98 -4.55 16.59
CA LEU A 136 -1.12 -5.30 17.51
C LEU A 136 -1.98 -5.94 18.60
N VAL A 137 -2.12 -7.26 18.53
CA VAL A 137 -2.92 -8.05 19.48
C VAL A 137 -2.01 -9.09 20.12
N ASP A 138 -1.97 -9.15 21.44
CA ASP A 138 -1.19 -10.13 22.21
C ASP A 138 0.27 -10.26 21.73
N ARG A 139 0.95 -9.13 21.49
CA ARG A 139 2.31 -9.05 20.97
C ARG A 139 2.48 -9.61 19.56
N ARG A 140 1.41 -9.71 18.78
CA ARG A 140 1.45 -10.09 17.37
C ARG A 140 0.93 -8.96 16.51
N TRP A 141 1.68 -8.62 15.49
CA TRP A 141 1.21 -7.80 14.39
C TRP A 141 0.19 -8.61 13.60
N THR A 142 -0.99 -8.07 13.42
CA THR A 142 -2.07 -8.67 12.64
C THR A 142 -2.43 -7.74 11.49
N VAL A 143 -2.61 -8.30 10.32
CA VAL A 143 -3.07 -7.57 9.12
C VAL A 143 -4.33 -8.25 8.63
N GLU A 144 -5.37 -7.46 8.39
CA GLU A 144 -6.60 -7.90 7.76
C GLU A 144 -6.88 -7.05 6.53
N MET A 145 -7.19 -7.70 5.41
CA MET A 145 -7.51 -7.03 4.16
C MET A 145 -8.66 -7.72 3.46
N ALA A 146 -9.61 -6.93 2.94
CA ALA A 146 -10.72 -7.40 2.13
C ALA A 146 -11.11 -6.37 1.09
N TYR A 147 -11.36 -6.81 -0.12
CA TYR A 147 -11.85 -5.99 -1.22
C TYR A 147 -12.59 -6.83 -2.27
N GLU A 148 -13.40 -6.16 -3.08
CA GLU A 148 -14.03 -6.73 -4.26
C GLU A 148 -13.36 -6.14 -5.52
N ALA A 149 -12.99 -6.99 -6.47
CA ALA A 149 -12.61 -6.62 -7.82
C ALA A 149 -13.82 -6.84 -8.73
N ARG A 150 -14.35 -5.76 -9.28
CA ARG A 150 -15.56 -5.75 -10.10
C ARG A 150 -15.24 -5.25 -11.49
N LEU A 151 -15.50 -6.08 -12.51
CA LEU A 151 -15.34 -5.69 -13.90
C LEU A 151 -16.71 -5.33 -14.47
N SER A 152 -16.83 -4.12 -14.99
CA SER A 152 -18.07 -3.61 -15.58
C SER A 152 -17.81 -2.99 -16.95
N LYS A 153 -18.86 -2.90 -17.79
CA LYS A 153 -18.81 -2.24 -19.08
C LYS A 153 -20.14 -1.55 -19.33
N ASP A 154 -20.09 -0.28 -19.73
CA ASP A 154 -21.26 0.55 -19.97
C ASP A 154 -22.28 0.54 -18.80
N GLY A 155 -21.78 0.55 -17.57
CA GLY A 155 -22.58 0.52 -16.34
C GLY A 155 -23.11 -0.85 -15.91
N LYS A 156 -22.90 -1.90 -16.71
CA LYS A 156 -23.32 -3.26 -16.37
C LYS A 156 -22.14 -4.04 -15.76
N VAL A 157 -22.36 -4.64 -14.59
CA VAL A 157 -21.39 -5.56 -13.99
C VAL A 157 -21.35 -6.85 -14.81
N LEU A 158 -20.15 -7.23 -15.25
CA LEU A 158 -19.93 -8.43 -16.06
C LEU A 158 -19.37 -9.58 -15.22
N ALA A 159 -18.40 -9.27 -14.35
CA ALA A 159 -17.78 -10.25 -13.47
C ALA A 159 -17.34 -9.59 -12.16
N ARG A 160 -17.20 -10.39 -11.10
CA ARG A 160 -16.67 -9.91 -9.81
C ARG A 160 -15.94 -11.01 -9.07
N GLN A 161 -14.97 -10.61 -8.26
CA GLN A 161 -14.24 -11.50 -7.38
C GLN A 161 -14.04 -10.83 -6.02
N ILE A 162 -14.41 -11.51 -4.94
CA ILE A 162 -14.18 -11.04 -3.57
C ILE A 162 -12.92 -11.71 -3.06
N VAL A 163 -12.00 -10.90 -2.52
CA VAL A 163 -10.74 -11.37 -1.95
C VAL A 163 -10.64 -10.86 -0.52
N SER A 164 -10.35 -11.78 0.39
CA SER A 164 -10.09 -11.46 1.79
C SER A 164 -9.02 -12.38 2.34
N GLY A 165 -8.34 -11.92 3.36
CA GLY A 165 -7.35 -12.68 4.08
C GLY A 165 -6.75 -11.89 5.22
N GLU A 166 -6.00 -12.61 6.02
CA GLU A 166 -5.33 -12.11 7.21
C GLU A 166 -3.94 -12.72 7.32
N GLY A 167 -3.09 -12.09 8.09
CA GLY A 167 -1.78 -12.60 8.45
C GLY A 167 -1.36 -12.10 9.81
N GLU A 168 -0.51 -12.88 10.49
CA GLU A 168 0.04 -12.49 11.77
C GLU A 168 1.54 -12.74 11.84
N ARG A 169 2.24 -11.91 12.63
CA ARG A 169 3.66 -12.05 12.89
C ARG A 169 4.01 -11.55 14.30
N MET A 170 4.81 -12.31 15.03
CA MET A 170 5.22 -11.91 16.37
C MET A 170 6.03 -10.61 16.34
N LYS A 171 5.69 -9.67 17.21
CA LYS A 171 6.47 -8.46 17.46
C LYS A 171 7.73 -8.84 18.25
N ILE A 172 8.89 -8.73 17.63
CA ILE A 172 10.17 -8.98 18.28
C ILE A 172 10.70 -7.66 18.85
N MET A 173 11.02 -6.72 18.00
CA MET A 173 11.50 -5.38 18.37
C MET A 173 11.14 -4.37 17.29
N GLY A 174 10.69 -3.18 17.69
CA GLY A 174 10.33 -2.12 16.76
C GLY A 174 9.12 -2.47 15.88
N ARG A 175 9.08 -1.87 14.68
CA ARG A 175 7.97 -1.95 13.71
C ARG A 175 8.28 -2.77 12.45
N GLU A 176 9.53 -3.18 12.27
CA GLU A 176 9.98 -3.88 11.05
C GLU A 176 9.10 -5.10 10.70
N GLN A 177 8.66 -5.84 11.73
CA GLN A 177 7.79 -7.00 11.53
C GLN A 177 6.38 -6.60 11.06
N ALA A 178 5.92 -5.38 11.37
CA ALA A 178 4.65 -4.86 10.86
C ALA A 178 4.74 -4.59 9.36
N ASP A 179 5.82 -3.96 8.89
CA ASP A 179 6.03 -3.70 7.46
C ASP A 179 6.15 -5.00 6.66
N ILE A 180 6.85 -6.00 7.23
CA ILE A 180 7.01 -7.31 6.58
C ILE A 180 5.66 -8.00 6.40
N ILE A 181 4.87 -8.15 7.48
CA ILE A 181 3.58 -8.86 7.40
C ILE A 181 2.57 -8.09 6.54
N LEU A 182 2.59 -6.76 6.59
CA LEU A 182 1.75 -5.93 5.73
C LEU A 182 2.09 -6.15 4.25
N GLY A 183 3.37 -6.16 3.88
CA GLY A 183 3.83 -6.41 2.53
C GLY A 183 3.52 -7.82 2.03
N GLU A 184 3.65 -8.83 2.89
CA GLU A 184 3.32 -10.23 2.58
C GLU A 184 1.82 -10.40 2.31
N VAL A 185 0.95 -9.94 3.22
CA VAL A 185 -0.51 -10.03 3.08
C VAL A 185 -0.99 -9.22 1.87
N PHE A 186 -0.47 -8.00 1.70
CA PHE A 186 -0.81 -7.17 0.55
C PHE A 186 -0.43 -7.86 -0.77
N THR A 187 0.78 -8.41 -0.86
CA THR A 187 1.25 -9.12 -2.05
C THR A 187 0.39 -10.34 -2.36
N ASP A 188 0.13 -11.18 -1.36
CA ASP A 188 -0.68 -12.38 -1.52
C ASP A 188 -2.09 -12.03 -2.01
N LEU A 189 -2.76 -11.11 -1.34
CA LEU A 189 -4.14 -10.77 -1.65
C LEU A 189 -4.29 -10.02 -2.98
N VAL A 190 -3.40 -9.08 -3.30
CA VAL A 190 -3.41 -8.44 -4.63
C VAL A 190 -3.18 -9.48 -5.72
N ASN A 191 -2.29 -10.46 -5.53
CA ASN A 191 -2.00 -11.50 -6.51
C ASN A 191 -3.05 -12.62 -6.55
N ARG A 192 -3.92 -12.74 -5.55
CA ARG A 192 -4.98 -13.77 -5.48
C ARG A 192 -6.14 -13.50 -6.44
N VAL A 193 -6.36 -12.26 -6.90
CA VAL A 193 -7.32 -12.00 -7.98
C VAL A 193 -6.89 -12.74 -9.24
N ASP A 194 -7.72 -13.59 -9.75
CA ASP A 194 -7.53 -14.25 -11.04
C ASP A 194 -8.04 -13.33 -12.15
N LEU A 195 -7.12 -12.47 -12.66
CA LEU A 195 -7.47 -11.51 -13.71
C LEU A 195 -7.93 -12.21 -14.99
N ASP A 196 -7.31 -13.32 -15.37
CA ASP A 196 -7.64 -14.07 -16.58
C ASP A 196 -9.06 -14.63 -16.50
N ARG A 197 -9.41 -15.17 -15.35
CA ARG A 197 -10.76 -15.64 -15.08
C ARG A 197 -11.76 -14.50 -15.10
N LEU A 198 -11.44 -13.38 -14.46
CA LEU A 198 -12.32 -12.21 -14.37
C LEU A 198 -12.66 -11.66 -15.75
N PHE A 199 -11.65 -11.52 -16.64
CA PHE A 199 -11.87 -11.05 -18.01
C PHE A 199 -12.61 -12.09 -18.85
N ARG A 200 -12.26 -13.36 -18.75
CA ARG A 200 -12.95 -14.44 -19.46
C ARG A 200 -14.43 -14.58 -19.06
N GLU A 201 -14.76 -14.47 -17.77
CA GLU A 201 -16.16 -14.48 -17.29
C GLU A 201 -16.94 -13.26 -17.79
N ALA A 202 -16.25 -12.15 -18.05
CA ALA A 202 -16.82 -10.95 -18.64
C ALA A 202 -17.03 -11.07 -20.17
N GLY A 203 -16.53 -12.14 -20.80
CA GLY A 203 -16.58 -12.30 -22.27
C GLY A 203 -15.59 -11.42 -23.02
N LEU A 204 -14.45 -11.10 -22.41
CA LEU A 204 -13.39 -10.23 -22.92
C LEU A 204 -12.13 -11.01 -23.23
#